data_42c9b1df1889ff1bf06c14e7658fa1fb
#
_entry.id   42c9b1df1889ff1bf06c14e7658fa1fb
#
_cell.length_a   1.000
_cell.length_b   1.000
_cell.length_c   1.000
_cell.angle_alpha   90.00
_cell.angle_beta   90.00
_cell.angle_gamma   90.00
#
_symmetry.space_group_name_H-M   'P 1'
#
loop_
_entity.id
_entity.type
_entity.pdbx_description
1 polymer ?
#
loop_
_entity_poly.entity_id
_entity_poly.type
_entity_poly.pdbx_seq_one_letter_code
_entity_poly.pdbx_strand_id
1 'polypeptide(L)'
;MSRVLITGGNGFVAKEINEYLKSDYEVHCLSKEKLNLLDRDNIKRRALEYYDVIINTAVVGGNRKDVDDKSVFCDNMAMIENLLSEMNDDQILINFSSGAEFRNENTAYGLAKKITTRIIKGRKNSYNLRLYGCFGPDEMDTRFIKRCFDREEIIVADDIEFDFFYVQDVARVCKFLIDGGLLHNYHPTNRRSDYNERI
;
A
#
# COMPACT_ATOMS: atom_id res chain seq x y z
N MET A 1 -24.32 1.77 4.09
CA MET A 1 -22.95 1.86 4.66
C MET A 1 -22.05 1.11 3.70
N SER A 2 -21.02 1.75 3.17
CA SER A 2 -20.14 1.07 2.22
C SER A 2 -19.31 -0.01 2.90
N ARG A 3 -19.10 -1.11 2.18
CA ARG A 3 -18.36 -2.28 2.66
C ARG A 3 -16.94 -2.23 2.15
N VAL A 4 -15.99 -2.25 3.07
CA VAL A 4 -14.57 -2.07 2.81
C VAL A 4 -13.81 -3.36 3.14
N LEU A 5 -13.08 -3.89 2.18
CA LEU A 5 -12.11 -4.95 2.39
C LEU A 5 -10.71 -4.37 2.54
N ILE A 6 -9.99 -4.72 3.59
CA ILE A 6 -8.56 -4.42 3.74
C ILE A 6 -7.80 -5.74 3.68
N THR A 7 -6.90 -5.89 2.71
CA THR A 7 -6.00 -7.05 2.60
C THR A 7 -4.73 -6.81 3.40
N GLY A 8 -4.02 -7.87 3.77
CA GLY A 8 -2.78 -7.73 4.56
C GLY A 8 -3.01 -7.25 6.01
N GLY A 9 -4.13 -7.67 6.61
CA GLY A 9 -4.68 -7.16 7.86
C GLY A 9 -3.78 -7.24 9.11
N ASN A 10 -2.70 -8.02 9.08
CA ASN A 10 -1.71 -8.03 10.17
C ASN A 10 -0.68 -6.90 10.07
N GLY A 11 -0.67 -6.19 8.92
CA GLY A 11 0.29 -5.12 8.66
C GLY A 11 0.00 -3.84 9.47
N PHE A 12 1.06 -3.09 9.78
CA PHE A 12 1.00 -1.82 10.49
C PHE A 12 0.00 -0.83 9.86
N VAL A 13 0.10 -0.58 8.55
CA VAL A 13 -0.80 0.34 7.84
C VAL A 13 -2.24 -0.16 7.82
N ALA A 14 -2.45 -1.48 7.62
CA ALA A 14 -3.78 -2.08 7.60
C ALA A 14 -4.52 -1.91 8.92
N LYS A 15 -3.85 -2.11 10.03
CA LYS A 15 -4.44 -1.97 11.38
C LYS A 15 -4.92 -0.55 11.64
N GLU A 16 -4.11 0.45 11.34
CA GLU A 16 -4.48 1.85 11.52
C GLU A 16 -5.64 2.29 10.61
N ILE A 17 -5.63 1.85 9.35
CA ILE A 17 -6.75 2.12 8.45
C ILE A 17 -8.04 1.48 8.98
N ASN A 18 -7.97 0.23 9.45
CA ASN A 18 -9.11 -0.47 10.02
C ASN A 18 -9.68 0.27 11.25
N GLU A 19 -8.82 0.63 12.20
CA GLU A 19 -9.23 1.36 13.40
C GLU A 19 -9.91 2.69 13.07
N TYR A 20 -9.40 3.39 12.08
CA TYR A 20 -9.95 4.68 11.67
C TYR A 20 -11.28 4.56 10.90
N LEU A 21 -11.42 3.55 10.04
CA LEU A 21 -12.60 3.42 9.16
C LEU A 21 -13.77 2.66 9.80
N LYS A 22 -13.55 1.82 10.80
CA LYS A 22 -14.57 0.93 11.37
C LYS A 22 -15.78 1.63 12.00
N SER A 23 -15.67 2.93 12.32
CA SER A 23 -16.79 3.73 12.84
C SER A 23 -17.78 4.16 11.75
N ASP A 24 -17.29 4.31 10.50
CA ASP A 24 -18.06 4.91 9.40
C ASP A 24 -18.43 3.90 8.31
N TYR A 25 -17.75 2.74 8.29
CA TYR A 25 -17.91 1.71 7.27
C TYR A 25 -18.02 0.31 7.88
N GLU A 26 -18.59 -0.62 7.12
CA GLU A 26 -18.49 -2.05 7.41
C GLU A 26 -17.11 -2.54 6.90
N VAL A 27 -16.15 -2.70 7.82
CA VAL A 27 -14.75 -3.01 7.46
C VAL A 27 -14.42 -4.46 7.77
N HIS A 28 -13.93 -5.18 6.76
CA HIS A 28 -13.32 -6.50 6.89
C HIS A 28 -11.81 -6.42 6.66
N CYS A 29 -11.04 -6.39 7.72
CA CYS A 29 -9.58 -6.38 7.68
C CYS A 29 -9.05 -7.80 7.77
N LEU A 30 -8.58 -8.37 6.65
CA LEU A 30 -8.24 -9.78 6.53
C LEU A 30 -6.74 -9.99 6.40
N SER A 31 -6.22 -10.84 7.28
CA SER A 31 -4.82 -11.31 7.23
C SER A 31 -4.62 -12.38 6.14
N LYS A 32 -3.36 -12.73 5.84
CA LYS A 32 -3.02 -13.77 4.84
C LYS A 32 -3.69 -15.11 5.12
N GLU A 33 -3.86 -15.48 6.38
CA GLU A 33 -4.50 -16.74 6.80
C GLU A 33 -5.98 -16.79 6.42
N LYS A 34 -6.64 -15.61 6.38
CA LYS A 34 -8.06 -15.47 6.03
C LYS A 34 -8.28 -15.15 4.55
N LEU A 35 -7.36 -14.42 3.94
CA LEU A 35 -7.37 -14.03 2.53
C LEU A 35 -5.97 -14.10 1.96
N ASN A 36 -5.59 -15.24 1.40
CA ASN A 36 -4.33 -15.42 0.71
C ASN A 36 -4.46 -15.00 -0.76
N LEU A 37 -3.85 -13.89 -1.14
CA LEU A 37 -3.91 -13.38 -2.51
C LEU A 37 -3.10 -14.22 -3.53
N LEU A 38 -2.27 -15.16 -3.08
CA LEU A 38 -1.63 -16.15 -3.95
C LEU A 38 -2.56 -17.34 -4.28
N ASP A 39 -3.66 -17.50 -3.56
CA ASP A 39 -4.65 -18.54 -3.78
C ASP A 39 -5.93 -17.93 -4.39
N ARG A 40 -6.06 -18.08 -5.71
CA ARG A 40 -7.19 -17.50 -6.45
C ARG A 40 -8.53 -18.10 -6.00
N ASP A 41 -8.57 -19.36 -5.63
CA ASP A 41 -9.80 -19.99 -5.13
C ASP A 41 -10.18 -19.47 -3.75
N ASN A 42 -9.20 -19.11 -2.94
CA ASN A 42 -9.44 -18.43 -1.66
C ASN A 42 -10.07 -17.04 -1.89
N ILE A 43 -9.58 -16.27 -2.89
CA ILE A 43 -10.16 -14.97 -3.23
C ILE A 43 -11.61 -15.13 -3.73
N LYS A 44 -11.87 -16.07 -4.64
CA LYS A 44 -13.22 -16.35 -5.15
C LYS A 44 -14.21 -16.70 -4.03
N ARG A 45 -13.80 -17.54 -3.07
CA ARG A 45 -14.63 -17.87 -1.92
C ARG A 45 -14.96 -16.68 -1.02
N ARG A 46 -14.21 -15.58 -1.12
CA ARG A 46 -14.47 -14.33 -0.38
C ARG A 46 -15.47 -13.42 -1.06
N ALA A 47 -15.87 -13.76 -2.30
CA ALA A 47 -16.88 -13.01 -3.04
C ALA A 47 -16.58 -11.50 -3.03
N LEU A 48 -15.52 -11.09 -3.76
CA LEU A 48 -15.08 -9.70 -3.76
C LEU A 48 -16.17 -8.73 -4.21
N GLU A 49 -17.14 -9.19 -4.97
CA GLU A 49 -18.33 -8.43 -5.38
C GLU A 49 -19.19 -7.94 -4.21
N TYR A 50 -19.01 -8.51 -3.02
CA TYR A 50 -19.66 -8.05 -1.80
C TYR A 50 -19.15 -6.68 -1.34
N TYR A 51 -17.94 -6.28 -1.73
CA TYR A 51 -17.30 -5.05 -1.27
C TYR A 51 -17.42 -3.92 -2.28
N ASP A 52 -17.64 -2.71 -1.79
CA ASP A 52 -17.66 -1.50 -2.60
C ASP A 52 -16.23 -0.94 -2.79
N VAL A 53 -15.37 -1.17 -1.79
CA VAL A 53 -14.00 -0.68 -1.74
C VAL A 53 -13.03 -1.79 -1.33
N ILE A 54 -11.90 -1.86 -2.03
CA ILE A 54 -10.79 -2.75 -1.69
C ILE A 54 -9.55 -1.90 -1.42
N ILE A 55 -9.01 -2.02 -0.20
CA ILE A 55 -7.77 -1.37 0.22
C ILE A 55 -6.68 -2.44 0.27
N ASN A 56 -5.79 -2.43 -0.72
CA ASN A 56 -4.75 -3.45 -0.83
C ASN A 56 -3.46 -3.00 -0.16
N THR A 57 -3.25 -3.48 1.07
CA THR A 57 -1.97 -3.29 1.80
C THR A 57 -1.08 -4.53 1.77
N ALA A 58 -1.58 -5.65 1.21
CA ALA A 58 -0.81 -6.90 1.14
C ALA A 58 0.44 -6.75 0.27
N VAL A 59 1.55 -7.24 0.78
CA VAL A 59 2.84 -7.17 0.09
C VAL A 59 3.79 -8.26 0.61
N VAL A 60 4.68 -8.72 -0.25
CA VAL A 60 5.82 -9.58 0.09
C VAL A 60 7.12 -8.80 -0.14
N GLY A 61 8.11 -8.94 0.75
CA GLY A 61 9.41 -8.28 0.64
C GLY A 61 9.42 -6.81 1.07
N GLY A 62 10.49 -6.11 0.70
CA GLY A 62 10.72 -4.72 1.07
C GLY A 62 11.12 -4.52 2.53
N ASN A 63 11.43 -5.60 3.23
CA ASN A 63 12.00 -5.55 4.57
C ASN A 63 13.51 -5.32 4.48
N ARG A 64 14.04 -4.37 5.25
CA ARG A 64 15.49 -4.06 5.24
C ARG A 64 16.37 -5.18 5.78
N LYS A 65 15.78 -6.17 6.47
CA LYS A 65 16.52 -7.29 7.07
C LYS A 65 16.71 -8.46 6.12
N ASP A 66 15.89 -8.56 5.09
CA ASP A 66 15.86 -9.70 4.18
C ASP A 66 16.29 -9.26 2.77
N VAL A 67 16.96 -10.16 2.06
CA VAL A 67 17.28 -9.96 0.64
C VAL A 67 16.06 -10.36 -0.18
N ASP A 68 15.54 -9.42 -0.96
CA ASP A 68 14.42 -9.68 -1.88
C ASP A 68 14.95 -10.54 -3.05
N ASP A 69 14.57 -11.80 -3.08
CA ASP A 69 14.86 -12.69 -4.20
C ASP A 69 13.79 -12.61 -5.32
N LYS A 70 13.94 -13.44 -6.34
CA LYS A 70 13.00 -13.45 -7.49
C LYS A 70 11.58 -13.80 -7.10
N SER A 71 11.35 -14.56 -6.03
CA SER A 71 10.01 -14.95 -5.57
C SER A 71 9.22 -13.73 -5.11
N VAL A 72 9.89 -12.74 -4.52
CA VAL A 72 9.26 -11.48 -4.10
C VAL A 72 8.58 -10.78 -5.28
N PHE A 73 9.24 -10.72 -6.44
CA PHE A 73 8.63 -10.15 -7.64
C PHE A 73 7.44 -10.99 -8.12
N CYS A 74 7.62 -12.30 -8.27
CA CYS A 74 6.59 -13.19 -8.78
C CYS A 74 5.35 -13.19 -7.87
N ASP A 75 5.54 -13.26 -6.56
CA ASP A 75 4.44 -13.30 -5.60
C ASP A 75 3.64 -11.98 -5.61
N ASN A 76 4.32 -10.83 -5.64
CA ASN A 76 3.61 -9.55 -5.72
C ASN A 76 2.84 -9.40 -7.04
N MET A 77 3.38 -9.89 -8.16
CA MET A 77 2.67 -9.88 -9.44
C MET A 77 1.46 -10.81 -9.43
N ALA A 78 1.60 -12.02 -8.91
CA ALA A 78 0.51 -12.97 -8.78
C ALA A 78 -0.61 -12.45 -7.86
N MET A 79 -0.24 -11.84 -6.72
CA MET A 79 -1.21 -11.26 -5.78
C MET A 79 -2.06 -10.16 -6.41
N ILE A 80 -1.42 -9.22 -7.15
CA ILE A 80 -2.18 -8.13 -7.76
C ILE A 80 -3.01 -8.61 -8.95
N GLU A 81 -2.49 -9.53 -9.77
CA GLU A 81 -3.22 -10.13 -10.87
C GLU A 81 -4.46 -10.88 -10.37
N ASN A 82 -4.30 -11.75 -9.37
CA ASN A 82 -5.40 -12.50 -8.78
C ASN A 82 -6.46 -11.57 -8.18
N LEU A 83 -6.04 -10.51 -7.49
CA LEU A 83 -6.96 -9.53 -6.90
C LEU A 83 -7.78 -8.83 -8.00
N LEU A 84 -7.10 -8.28 -9.01
CA LEU A 84 -7.74 -7.52 -10.08
C LEU A 84 -8.65 -8.38 -10.96
N SER A 85 -8.32 -9.68 -11.13
CA SER A 85 -9.16 -10.60 -11.93
C SER A 85 -10.50 -10.95 -11.28
N GLU A 86 -10.64 -10.75 -9.97
CA GLU A 86 -11.88 -10.99 -9.22
C GLU A 86 -12.60 -9.70 -8.82
N MET A 87 -12.08 -8.53 -9.19
CA MET A 87 -12.69 -7.23 -8.95
C MET A 87 -13.54 -6.77 -10.14
N ASN A 88 -14.65 -6.09 -9.85
CA ASN A 88 -15.49 -5.40 -10.83
C ASN A 88 -15.00 -3.96 -11.09
N ASP A 89 -15.32 -3.40 -12.24
CA ASP A 89 -14.89 -2.05 -12.64
C ASP A 89 -15.51 -0.92 -11.80
N ASP A 90 -16.65 -1.16 -11.18
CA ASP A 90 -17.34 -0.19 -10.33
C ASP A 90 -16.75 -0.11 -8.91
N GLN A 91 -15.95 -1.09 -8.51
CA GLN A 91 -15.31 -1.11 -7.20
C GLN A 91 -14.14 -0.15 -7.14
N ILE A 92 -14.00 0.53 -6.00
CA ILE A 92 -12.85 1.39 -5.72
C ILE A 92 -11.66 0.51 -5.27
N LEU A 93 -10.51 0.70 -5.90
CA LEU A 93 -9.24 0.13 -5.45
C LEU A 93 -8.34 1.23 -4.89
N ILE A 94 -7.91 1.07 -3.64
CA ILE A 94 -6.82 1.86 -3.05
C ILE A 94 -5.64 0.93 -2.82
N ASN A 95 -4.58 1.10 -3.61
CA ASN A 95 -3.37 0.30 -3.50
C ASN A 95 -2.22 1.12 -2.94
N PHE A 96 -1.28 0.46 -2.28
CA PHE A 96 -0.09 1.10 -1.73
C PHE A 96 1.16 0.75 -2.53
N SER A 97 1.77 1.77 -3.09
CA SER A 97 3.10 1.71 -3.66
C SER A 97 4.17 2.25 -2.69
N SER A 98 5.40 2.32 -3.14
CA SER A 98 6.55 2.70 -2.34
C SER A 98 7.48 3.60 -3.13
N GLY A 99 8.24 4.45 -2.46
CA GLY A 99 9.37 5.15 -3.05
C GLY A 99 10.45 4.23 -3.65
N ALA A 100 10.43 2.93 -3.31
CA ALA A 100 11.33 1.93 -3.87
C ALA A 100 11.18 1.77 -5.40
N GLU A 101 10.01 2.10 -5.97
CA GLU A 101 9.80 2.07 -7.42
C GLU A 101 10.70 3.03 -8.22
N PHE A 102 11.31 4.01 -7.53
CA PHE A 102 12.26 4.95 -8.12
C PHE A 102 13.70 4.74 -7.61
N ARG A 103 13.85 4.52 -6.30
CA ARG A 103 15.19 4.43 -5.68
C ARG A 103 15.81 3.04 -5.81
N ASN A 104 14.98 2.00 -5.83
CA ASN A 104 15.40 0.60 -5.84
C ASN A 104 14.68 -0.18 -6.96
N GLU A 105 14.50 0.44 -8.10
CA GLU A 105 13.76 -0.14 -9.24
C GLU A 105 14.37 -1.44 -9.79
N ASN A 106 15.66 -1.69 -9.51
CA ASN A 106 16.36 -2.90 -9.91
C ASN A 106 16.22 -4.05 -8.89
N THR A 107 15.60 -3.82 -7.73
CA THR A 107 15.27 -4.89 -6.79
C THR A 107 13.95 -5.57 -7.18
N ALA A 108 13.79 -6.84 -6.77
CA ALA A 108 12.55 -7.57 -7.02
C ALA A 108 11.31 -6.83 -6.48
N TYR A 109 11.41 -6.28 -5.28
CA TYR A 109 10.36 -5.47 -4.65
C TYR A 109 10.09 -4.15 -5.40
N GLY A 110 11.13 -3.37 -5.68
CA GLY A 110 11.00 -2.07 -6.37
C GLY A 110 10.39 -2.23 -7.75
N LEU A 111 10.87 -3.24 -8.51
CA LEU A 111 10.32 -3.57 -9.83
C LEU A 111 8.85 -3.99 -9.75
N ALA A 112 8.47 -4.83 -8.77
CA ALA A 112 7.08 -5.21 -8.56
C ALA A 112 6.19 -3.98 -8.28
N LYS A 113 6.61 -3.07 -7.41
CA LYS A 113 5.88 -1.82 -7.14
C LYS A 113 5.74 -0.95 -8.39
N LYS A 114 6.81 -0.81 -9.17
CA LYS A 114 6.82 -0.05 -10.43
C LYS A 114 5.83 -0.60 -11.46
N ILE A 115 5.82 -1.93 -11.66
CA ILE A 115 4.90 -2.57 -12.60
C ILE A 115 3.46 -2.50 -12.10
N THR A 116 3.20 -2.78 -10.83
CA THR A 116 1.87 -2.64 -10.21
C THR A 116 1.32 -1.23 -10.40
N THR A 117 2.14 -0.18 -10.21
CA THR A 117 1.74 1.21 -10.46
C THR A 117 1.25 1.42 -11.89
N ARG A 118 1.93 0.83 -12.88
CA ARG A 118 1.53 0.94 -14.30
C ARG A 118 0.23 0.20 -14.60
N ILE A 119 0.05 -0.99 -14.02
CA ILE A 119 -1.18 -1.79 -14.19
C ILE A 119 -2.38 -1.02 -13.62
N ILE A 120 -2.26 -0.50 -12.41
CA ILE A 120 -3.36 0.20 -11.72
C ILE A 120 -3.71 1.52 -12.41
N LYS A 121 -2.72 2.23 -12.96
CA LYS A 121 -2.95 3.51 -13.68
C LYS A 121 -3.97 3.40 -14.83
N GLY A 122 -4.09 2.24 -15.45
CA GLY A 122 -5.04 1.99 -16.54
C GLY A 122 -6.46 1.63 -16.07
N ARG A 123 -6.69 1.41 -14.76
CA ARG A 123 -7.97 0.99 -14.21
C ARG A 123 -8.78 2.19 -13.71
N LYS A 124 -10.08 2.22 -14.04
CA LYS A 124 -11.03 3.20 -13.45
C LYS A 124 -11.16 2.99 -11.94
N ASN A 125 -11.57 4.00 -11.24
CA ASN A 125 -11.84 3.97 -9.79
C ASN A 125 -10.67 3.38 -8.96
N SER A 126 -9.43 3.63 -9.40
CA SER A 126 -8.26 3.06 -8.76
C SER A 126 -7.25 4.15 -8.38
N TYR A 127 -6.77 4.06 -7.15
CA TYR A 127 -5.80 4.99 -6.58
C TYR A 127 -4.57 4.21 -6.14
N ASN A 128 -3.39 4.73 -6.45
CA ASN A 128 -2.14 4.13 -6.04
C ASN A 128 -1.35 5.11 -5.17
N LEU A 129 -1.44 4.92 -3.84
CA LEU A 129 -0.81 5.79 -2.85
C LEU A 129 0.65 5.39 -2.65
N ARG A 130 1.57 6.30 -2.96
CA ARG A 130 3.00 6.04 -2.79
C ARG A 130 3.49 6.53 -1.44
N LEU A 131 3.87 5.59 -0.58
CA LEU A 131 4.43 5.89 0.73
C LEU A 131 5.95 5.81 0.68
N TYR A 132 6.64 6.87 1.06
CA TYR A 132 8.10 6.90 1.18
C TYR A 132 8.54 6.43 2.56
N GLY A 133 8.01 7.03 3.60
CA GLY A 133 8.20 6.62 4.99
C GLY A 133 6.90 6.76 5.76
N CYS A 134 6.41 5.67 6.34
CA CYS A 134 5.23 5.69 7.18
C CYS A 134 5.65 5.41 8.61
N PHE A 135 5.19 6.21 9.57
CA PHE A 135 5.52 6.08 10.99
C PHE A 135 4.28 6.18 11.86
N GLY A 136 4.37 5.68 13.09
CA GLY A 136 3.29 5.72 14.07
C GLY A 136 3.54 4.81 15.28
N PRO A 137 2.56 4.67 16.20
CA PRO A 137 2.76 4.00 17.48
C PRO A 137 3.27 2.56 17.39
N ASP A 138 2.75 1.78 16.45
CA ASP A 138 3.08 0.35 16.26
C ASP A 138 4.15 0.12 15.19
N GLU A 139 4.99 1.12 14.93
CA GLU A 139 6.11 1.01 14.01
C GLU A 139 7.18 0.06 14.54
N MET A 140 7.84 -0.66 13.63
CA MET A 140 8.95 -1.54 13.99
C MET A 140 10.12 -0.76 14.60
N ASP A 141 10.74 -1.29 15.66
CA ASP A 141 11.86 -0.66 16.40
C ASP A 141 13.06 -0.30 15.51
N THR A 142 13.23 -0.99 14.37
CA THR A 142 14.34 -0.75 13.44
C THR A 142 14.12 0.46 12.52
N ARG A 143 12.95 1.09 12.57
CA ARG A 143 12.61 2.21 11.70
C ARG A 143 13.20 3.52 12.23
N PHE A 144 13.53 4.43 11.32
CA PHE A 144 14.24 5.68 11.63
C PHE A 144 13.52 6.52 12.67
N ILE A 145 12.24 6.82 12.46
CA ILE A 145 11.45 7.69 13.35
C ILE A 145 11.31 7.04 14.74
N LYS A 146 11.03 5.72 14.79
CA LYS A 146 10.95 4.98 16.06
C LYS A 146 12.24 5.09 16.87
N ARG A 147 13.40 4.86 16.23
CA ARG A 147 14.71 4.98 16.87
C ARG A 147 14.99 6.40 17.34
N CYS A 148 14.57 7.43 16.59
CA CYS A 148 14.66 8.83 17.05
C CYS A 148 13.88 9.05 18.36
N PHE A 149 12.67 8.50 18.47
CA PHE A 149 11.86 8.59 19.68
C PHE A 149 12.49 7.84 20.85
N ASP A 150 13.07 6.68 20.60
CA ASP A 150 13.72 5.86 21.62
C ASP A 150 15.09 6.42 22.04
N ARG A 151 15.53 7.55 21.45
CA ARG A 151 16.80 8.22 21.72
C ARG A 151 18.03 7.35 21.48
N GLU A 152 17.96 6.44 20.54
CA GLU A 152 19.10 5.66 20.10
C GLU A 152 20.08 6.52 19.29
N GLU A 153 21.36 6.16 19.31
CA GLU A 153 22.34 6.73 18.40
C GLU A 153 21.99 6.35 16.96
N ILE A 154 21.83 7.35 16.09
CA ILE A 154 21.46 7.16 14.71
C ILE A 154 22.61 7.62 13.82
N ILE A 155 23.18 6.68 13.08
CA ILE A 155 24.18 6.98 12.06
C ILE A 155 23.43 7.17 10.73
N VAL A 156 23.52 8.37 10.19
CA VAL A 156 22.98 8.71 8.87
C VAL A 156 24.14 8.67 7.87
N ALA A 157 24.04 7.78 6.89
CA ALA A 157 25.13 7.57 5.92
C ALA A 157 25.22 8.72 4.90
N ASP A 158 24.07 9.32 4.56
CA ASP A 158 23.96 10.39 3.58
C ASP A 158 22.93 11.43 4.01
N ASP A 159 23.12 12.68 3.60
CA ASP A 159 22.15 13.77 3.76
C ASP A 159 21.09 13.65 2.64
N ILE A 160 20.06 12.84 2.89
CA ILE A 160 18.99 12.57 1.93
C ILE A 160 17.69 13.16 2.43
N GLU A 161 17.05 13.98 1.62
CA GLU A 161 15.67 14.39 1.86
C GLU A 161 14.73 13.18 1.81
N PHE A 162 13.90 13.03 2.83
CA PHE A 162 12.98 11.91 2.94
C PHE A 162 11.62 12.36 3.47
N ASP A 163 10.55 12.00 2.77
CA ASP A 163 9.19 12.31 3.20
C ASP A 163 8.68 11.25 4.19
N PHE A 164 8.16 11.72 5.31
CA PHE A 164 7.51 10.87 6.31
C PHE A 164 6.01 11.19 6.40
N PHE A 165 5.21 10.13 6.45
CA PHE A 165 3.77 10.19 6.64
C PHE A 165 3.39 9.58 7.99
N TYR A 166 2.60 10.29 8.76
CA TYR A 166 1.98 9.71 9.93
C TYR A 166 0.88 8.73 9.49
N VAL A 167 0.87 7.53 10.07
CA VAL A 167 -0.01 6.44 9.59
C VAL A 167 -1.49 6.77 9.65
N GLN A 168 -1.93 7.58 10.63
CA GLN A 168 -3.33 8.03 10.71
C GLN A 168 -3.69 8.98 9.56
N ASP A 169 -2.74 9.76 9.04
CA ASP A 169 -3.01 10.60 7.87
C ASP A 169 -3.19 9.76 6.60
N VAL A 170 -2.52 8.61 6.52
CA VAL A 170 -2.79 7.62 5.47
C VAL A 170 -4.24 7.12 5.54
N ALA A 171 -4.73 6.82 6.75
CA ALA A 171 -6.13 6.40 6.94
C ALA A 171 -7.14 7.52 6.57
N ARG A 172 -6.84 8.79 6.91
CA ARG A 172 -7.64 9.96 6.50
C ARG A 172 -7.70 10.10 4.99
N VAL A 173 -6.56 9.90 4.30
CA VAL A 173 -6.52 9.91 2.83
C VAL A 173 -7.38 8.80 2.25
N CYS A 174 -7.31 7.58 2.81
CA CYS A 174 -8.19 6.48 2.37
C CYS A 174 -9.67 6.86 2.52
N LYS A 175 -10.08 7.39 3.68
CA LYS A 175 -11.46 7.86 3.89
C LYS A 175 -11.86 8.91 2.86
N PHE A 176 -11.02 9.91 2.64
CA PHE A 176 -11.27 10.97 1.67
C PHE A 176 -11.50 10.42 0.25
N LEU A 177 -10.73 9.41 -0.17
CA LEU A 177 -10.90 8.76 -1.47
C LEU A 177 -12.21 7.95 -1.54
N ILE A 178 -12.58 7.28 -0.46
CA ILE A 178 -13.85 6.52 -0.38
C ILE A 178 -15.05 7.45 -0.48
N ASP A 179 -14.99 8.60 0.17
CA ASP A 179 -16.08 9.60 0.18
C ASP A 179 -16.18 10.41 -1.13
N GLY A 180 -15.43 10.04 -2.16
CA GLY A 180 -15.45 10.73 -3.46
C GLY A 180 -14.67 12.06 -3.47
N GLY A 181 -13.76 12.25 -2.53
CA GLY A 181 -13.02 13.50 -2.33
C GLY A 181 -12.04 13.87 -3.44
N LEU A 182 -11.78 13.00 -4.43
CA LEU A 182 -10.93 13.33 -5.57
C LEU A 182 -11.69 13.27 -6.87
N LEU A 183 -11.67 14.37 -7.57
CA LEU A 183 -11.97 14.41 -9.00
C LEU A 183 -10.90 13.62 -9.76
N HIS A 184 -11.29 12.94 -10.82
CA HIS A 184 -10.56 11.95 -11.64
C HIS A 184 -9.10 12.26 -12.06
N ASN A 185 -8.49 13.36 -11.67
CA ASN A 185 -7.17 13.81 -12.14
C ASN A 185 -6.14 14.07 -11.03
N TYR A 186 -6.44 13.76 -9.77
CA TYR A 186 -5.45 13.94 -8.72
C TYR A 186 -4.61 12.67 -8.55
N HIS A 187 -3.40 12.68 -9.10
CA HIS A 187 -2.36 11.75 -8.73
C HIS A 187 -1.54 12.38 -7.60
N PRO A 188 -1.61 11.89 -6.35
CA PRO A 188 -0.77 12.40 -5.25
C PRO A 188 0.74 12.29 -5.55
N THR A 189 1.08 11.63 -6.65
CA THR A 189 2.44 11.39 -7.12
C THR A 189 3.03 12.52 -7.97
N ASN A 190 2.25 13.54 -8.34
CA ASN A 190 2.70 14.52 -9.32
C ASN A 190 3.55 15.68 -8.77
N ARG A 191 3.77 15.75 -7.47
CA ARG A 191 4.63 16.83 -6.94
C ARG A 191 6.13 16.64 -7.12
N ARG A 192 6.60 15.45 -7.58
CA ARG A 192 8.04 15.19 -7.81
C ARG A 192 8.39 14.57 -9.17
N SER A 193 7.47 14.43 -10.11
CA SER A 193 7.86 14.09 -11.49
C SER A 193 8.75 15.18 -12.12
N ASP A 194 8.62 16.42 -11.66
CA ASP A 194 9.39 17.56 -12.17
C ASP A 194 10.84 17.61 -11.66
N TYR A 195 11.18 16.82 -10.64
CA TYR A 195 12.53 16.80 -10.08
C TYR A 195 13.48 15.87 -10.83
N ASN A 196 12.97 14.84 -11.50
CA ASN A 196 13.79 13.86 -12.22
C ASN A 196 14.01 14.18 -13.70
N GLU A 197 13.40 15.23 -14.24
CA GLU A 197 13.67 15.71 -15.62
C GLU A 197 14.79 16.74 -15.70
N ARG A 198 15.45 17.07 -14.59
CA ARG A 198 16.54 18.07 -14.53
C ARG A 198 17.89 17.52 -14.10
N ILE A 199 18.12 16.20 -14.13
CA ILE A 199 19.47 15.63 -13.96
C ILE A 199 19.78 14.72 -15.14
#